data_00e8a0d054380d4ee3d288e5d7b9af32
#
_entry.id   00e8a0d054380d4ee3d288e5d7b9af32
#
_cell.length_a   1.000
_cell.length_b   1.000
_cell.length_c   1.000
_cell.angle_alpha   90.00
_cell.angle_beta   90.00
_cell.angle_gamma   90.00
#
_symmetry.space_group_name_H-M   'P 1'
#
loop_
_entity.id
_entity.type
_entity.pdbx_description
1 polymer ?
#
loop_
_entity_poly.entity_id
_entity_poly.type
_entity_poly.pdbx_seq_one_letter_code
_entity_poly.pdbx_strand_id
1 'polypeptide(L)'
;MAIFRFHGKNGRLYRNIYLCISQTKNMSSNFNPDKQHTLKSEVNISGTGLHTGIMADLCLKPAIPGFGLQFQRVDLPNKPIIKADCDLVTDTSRGTTLQNNGASVSTVEHVLAALVGMGVDNCLIEINGPEMPIMDGSSEPFVELIEEAGVLEQDAAKVWYSIDENIYHYDEAKKVEMVVMPALEYQITTLIDFNSPVLGTQHAGLTTMRDFKEKIAPCRTFCFLHELEMLLDHNLIKGGDVNNAIVIVDKPVDEKEMERLKKIFKKDNIEVKSEGYLNNLELRFPNEPARHKLLDIVGDLALIGYPIKGRVIANRPGHTSNVELAKKIKQYIKKNKHTKDVPTYNPTQPPVYDLQFIEKTLPHRFPFMLVDKIIELSDTRIVGVKNVTFNEWFFQGHFPSNPVMPGVLQIEALAQCGGILAINLSGEGQYDTYFLKIDNCKFKQMVRPGDTMLLKMELSAPIRRGICEMKGTVYVGNKVATEADLVAHIVKRSWVSKIISAFHPKGVFFEPSEAHFSARYGDPYMFIKVPPGTCFF
;
A
#
# COMPACT_ATOMS: atom_id res chain seq x y z
N MET A 1 -25.21 -11.21 30.40
CA MET A 1 -26.35 -10.37 30.81
C MET A 1 -25.92 -9.59 32.04
N ALA A 2 -25.54 -8.34 31.88
CA ALA A 2 -25.12 -7.47 33.02
C ALA A 2 -26.25 -6.48 33.28
N ILE A 3 -26.74 -6.47 34.50
CA ILE A 3 -27.83 -5.57 34.95
C ILE A 3 -27.16 -4.39 35.67
N PHE A 4 -27.21 -3.20 35.06
CA PHE A 4 -26.82 -1.97 35.77
C PHE A 4 -28.07 -1.28 36.33
N ARG A 5 -28.08 -1.03 37.66
CA ARG A 5 -29.12 -0.24 38.32
C ARG A 5 -28.59 1.18 38.56
N PHE A 6 -29.23 2.17 37.95
CA PHE A 6 -28.96 3.58 38.24
C PHE A 6 -30.05 4.12 39.18
N HIS A 7 -29.64 4.77 40.28
CA HIS A 7 -30.55 5.51 41.18
C HIS A 7 -30.38 7.01 40.91
N GLY A 8 -31.44 7.63 40.46
CA GLY A 8 -31.50 9.08 40.34
C GLY A 8 -31.97 9.73 41.63
N LYS A 9 -31.53 10.95 41.94
CA LYS A 9 -31.75 11.70 43.17
C LYS A 9 -33.21 12.04 43.55
N ASN A 10 -34.22 11.62 42.79
CA ASN A 10 -35.63 11.97 43.06
C ASN A 10 -36.60 10.77 42.99
N GLY A 11 -36.21 9.59 43.40
CA GLY A 11 -37.13 8.50 43.73
C GLY A 11 -38.14 8.02 42.67
N ARG A 12 -38.02 8.39 41.39
CA ARG A 12 -38.89 7.87 40.32
C ARG A 12 -38.21 6.76 39.55
N LEU A 13 -38.82 5.57 39.57
CA LEU A 13 -38.43 4.43 38.72
C LEU A 13 -38.68 4.78 37.24
N TYR A 14 -37.61 4.87 36.42
CA TYR A 14 -37.73 4.85 35.00
C TYR A 14 -37.74 3.40 34.48
N ARG A 15 -38.65 3.12 33.57
CA ARG A 15 -38.85 1.81 32.95
C ARG A 15 -37.54 1.27 32.38
N ASN A 16 -37.35 -0.03 32.55
CA ASN A 16 -36.22 -0.82 32.01
C ASN A 16 -36.08 -0.60 30.51
N ILE A 17 -34.96 0.00 30.09
CA ILE A 17 -34.50 -0.03 28.70
C ILE A 17 -33.67 -1.30 28.57
N TYR A 18 -34.21 -2.30 27.92
CA TYR A 18 -33.46 -3.49 27.51
C TYR A 18 -32.58 -3.11 26.33
N LEU A 19 -31.28 -2.87 26.53
CA LEU A 19 -30.29 -2.90 25.46
C LEU A 19 -30.04 -4.37 25.13
N CYS A 20 -30.64 -4.82 24.05
CA CYS A 20 -30.27 -6.06 23.41
C CYS A 20 -28.96 -5.79 22.67
N ILE A 21 -27.80 -6.05 23.30
CA ILE A 21 -26.52 -6.13 22.61
C ILE A 21 -26.54 -7.47 21.90
N SER A 22 -26.97 -7.48 20.65
CA SER A 22 -26.65 -8.57 19.74
C SER A 22 -25.14 -8.59 19.60
N GLN A 23 -24.51 -9.66 20.08
CA GLN A 23 -23.15 -9.98 19.69
C GLN A 23 -23.18 -10.39 18.21
N THR A 24 -23.21 -9.42 17.33
CA THR A 24 -22.71 -9.61 15.98
C THR A 24 -21.20 -9.82 16.16
N LYS A 25 -20.76 -11.03 15.90
CA LYS A 25 -19.35 -11.32 15.70
C LYS A 25 -18.89 -10.47 14.52
N ASN A 26 -18.37 -9.28 14.77
CA ASN A 26 -17.64 -8.49 13.79
C ASN A 26 -16.36 -9.28 13.46
N MET A 27 -16.38 -10.10 12.42
CA MET A 27 -15.22 -10.82 11.91
C MET A 27 -14.23 -9.89 11.15
N SER A 28 -14.56 -8.61 10.98
CA SER A 28 -13.73 -7.67 10.17
C SER A 28 -12.62 -6.94 10.95
N SER A 29 -12.39 -7.22 12.25
CA SER A 29 -11.57 -6.32 13.09
C SER A 29 -10.16 -6.79 13.44
N ASN A 30 -9.69 -7.94 12.98
CA ASN A 30 -8.42 -8.51 13.46
C ASN A 30 -7.36 -8.81 12.39
N PHE A 31 -7.55 -8.36 11.13
CA PHE A 31 -6.51 -8.56 10.12
C PHE A 31 -5.46 -7.44 10.20
N ASN A 32 -4.18 -7.84 10.17
CA ASN A 32 -3.08 -6.89 10.10
C ASN A 32 -3.08 -6.24 8.69
N PRO A 33 -3.36 -4.93 8.56
CA PRO A 33 -3.43 -4.26 7.25
C PRO A 33 -2.09 -4.20 6.51
N ASP A 34 -0.99 -4.50 7.20
CA ASP A 34 0.36 -4.51 6.63
C ASP A 34 0.82 -5.90 6.18
N LYS A 35 -0.05 -6.91 6.28
CA LYS A 35 0.17 -8.26 5.74
C LYS A 35 -0.71 -8.50 4.51
N GLN A 36 -0.26 -9.41 3.63
CA GLN A 36 -1.07 -9.88 2.50
C GLN A 36 -2.09 -10.91 2.97
N HIS A 37 -3.19 -11.00 2.23
CA HIS A 37 -4.28 -11.93 2.53
C HIS A 37 -4.72 -12.71 1.29
N THR A 38 -5.17 -13.94 1.53
CA THR A 38 -5.81 -14.82 0.55
C THR A 38 -7.05 -15.49 1.16
N LEU A 39 -7.73 -16.34 0.42
CA LEU A 39 -8.82 -17.16 0.94
C LEU A 39 -8.29 -18.35 1.74
N LYS A 40 -9.07 -18.88 2.70
CA LYS A 40 -8.72 -20.10 3.45
C LYS A 40 -9.04 -21.36 2.66
N SER A 41 -10.14 -21.34 1.88
CA SER A 41 -10.61 -22.44 1.06
C SER A 41 -11.13 -21.95 -0.27
N GLU A 42 -11.25 -22.86 -1.24
CA GLU A 42 -11.96 -22.57 -2.49
C GLU A 42 -13.47 -22.56 -2.26
N VAL A 43 -14.16 -21.69 -3.03
CA VAL A 43 -15.61 -21.52 -2.99
C VAL A 43 -16.16 -21.27 -4.38
N ASN A 44 -17.39 -21.71 -4.63
CA ASN A 44 -18.01 -21.71 -5.94
C ASN A 44 -19.37 -21.01 -5.94
N ILE A 45 -19.68 -20.31 -7.02
CA ILE A 45 -20.99 -19.74 -7.28
C ILE A 45 -21.29 -19.82 -8.77
N SER A 46 -22.55 -20.06 -9.13
CA SER A 46 -23.00 -20.10 -10.51
C SER A 46 -24.05 -19.03 -10.77
N GLY A 47 -24.04 -18.45 -11.93
CA GLY A 47 -25.04 -17.46 -12.34
C GLY A 47 -24.93 -17.09 -13.80
N THR A 48 -25.85 -16.28 -14.27
CA THR A 48 -25.95 -15.87 -15.67
C THR A 48 -25.19 -14.55 -15.90
N GLY A 49 -24.44 -14.46 -16.99
CA GLY A 49 -23.82 -13.20 -17.44
C GLY A 49 -24.90 -12.23 -17.95
N LEU A 50 -24.77 -10.94 -17.58
CA LEU A 50 -25.77 -9.90 -17.89
C LEU A 50 -25.95 -9.69 -19.40
N HIS A 51 -24.84 -9.62 -20.14
CA HIS A 51 -24.85 -9.28 -21.56
C HIS A 51 -24.93 -10.52 -22.47
N THR A 52 -24.22 -11.57 -22.09
CA THR A 52 -24.17 -12.82 -22.88
C THR A 52 -25.36 -13.72 -22.65
N GLY A 53 -25.98 -13.68 -21.46
CA GLY A 53 -27.02 -14.62 -21.05
C GLY A 53 -26.50 -16.05 -20.82
N ILE A 54 -25.18 -16.23 -20.82
CA ILE A 54 -24.56 -17.54 -20.64
C ILE A 54 -24.41 -17.82 -19.14
N MET A 55 -24.78 -19.04 -18.74
CA MET A 55 -24.52 -19.53 -17.39
C MET A 55 -23.02 -19.73 -17.22
N ALA A 56 -22.46 -19.18 -16.16
CA ALA A 56 -21.06 -19.32 -15.81
C ALA A 56 -20.90 -19.81 -14.37
N ASP A 57 -19.96 -20.75 -14.20
CA ASP A 57 -19.51 -21.22 -12.90
C ASP A 57 -18.22 -20.49 -12.55
N LEU A 58 -18.22 -19.82 -11.41
CA LEU A 58 -17.12 -19.08 -10.83
C LEU A 58 -16.57 -19.84 -9.64
N CYS A 59 -15.23 -20.01 -9.59
CA CYS A 59 -14.53 -20.55 -8.43
C CYS A 59 -13.46 -19.57 -7.96
N LEU A 60 -13.53 -19.12 -6.71
CA LEU A 60 -12.50 -18.32 -6.06
C LEU A 60 -11.55 -19.26 -5.29
N LYS A 61 -10.25 -19.19 -5.58
CA LYS A 61 -9.23 -20.07 -4.99
C LYS A 61 -8.15 -19.30 -4.24
N PRO A 62 -7.63 -19.86 -3.13
CA PRO A 62 -6.44 -19.34 -2.49
C PRO A 62 -5.27 -19.24 -3.46
N ALA A 63 -4.42 -18.22 -3.27
CA ALA A 63 -3.21 -18.05 -4.05
C ALA A 63 -2.02 -17.67 -3.16
N ILE A 64 -0.80 -17.94 -3.64
CA ILE A 64 0.44 -17.67 -2.91
C ILE A 64 0.69 -16.15 -2.76
N PRO A 65 1.50 -15.72 -1.78
CA PRO A 65 1.88 -14.32 -1.64
C PRO A 65 2.45 -13.72 -2.94
N GLY A 66 2.02 -12.50 -3.27
CA GLY A 66 2.45 -11.78 -4.47
C GLY A 66 1.82 -12.25 -5.77
N PHE A 67 0.86 -13.19 -5.73
CA PHE A 67 0.14 -13.66 -6.92
C PHE A 67 -0.75 -12.56 -7.52
N GLY A 68 -1.36 -11.73 -6.65
CA GLY A 68 -2.34 -10.74 -7.03
C GLY A 68 -3.70 -11.36 -7.39
N LEU A 69 -4.52 -10.60 -8.11
CA LEU A 69 -5.81 -11.07 -8.60
C LEU A 69 -5.66 -11.49 -10.08
N GLN A 70 -6.04 -12.73 -10.40
CA GLN A 70 -5.91 -13.26 -11.76
C GLN A 70 -7.12 -14.11 -12.11
N PHE A 71 -7.65 -13.92 -13.32
CA PHE A 71 -8.71 -14.72 -13.90
C PHE A 71 -8.12 -15.89 -14.69
N GLN A 72 -8.80 -17.05 -14.67
CA GLN A 72 -8.47 -18.19 -15.50
C GLN A 72 -9.70 -18.72 -16.22
N ARG A 73 -9.64 -18.78 -17.57
CA ARG A 73 -10.70 -19.33 -18.41
C ARG A 73 -10.54 -20.86 -18.49
N VAL A 74 -11.24 -21.56 -17.61
CA VAL A 74 -11.10 -23.03 -17.48
C VAL A 74 -11.80 -23.82 -18.58
N ASP A 75 -12.69 -23.19 -19.34
CA ASP A 75 -13.39 -23.72 -20.50
C ASP A 75 -12.56 -23.67 -21.80
N LEU A 76 -11.48 -22.89 -21.82
CA LEU A 76 -10.64 -22.75 -22.99
C LEU A 76 -9.40 -23.71 -22.96
N PRO A 77 -8.88 -24.11 -24.15
CA PRO A 77 -7.66 -24.88 -24.21
C PRO A 77 -6.50 -24.17 -23.49
N ASN A 78 -5.66 -24.92 -22.79
CA ASN A 78 -4.53 -24.44 -21.98
C ASN A 78 -4.92 -23.53 -20.81
N LYS A 79 -6.19 -23.36 -20.51
CA LYS A 79 -6.72 -22.59 -19.39
C LYS A 79 -5.99 -21.24 -19.21
N PRO A 80 -6.08 -20.34 -20.19
CA PRO A 80 -5.31 -19.09 -20.20
C PRO A 80 -5.61 -18.22 -18.98
N ILE A 81 -4.54 -17.58 -18.45
CA ILE A 81 -4.60 -16.66 -17.33
C ILE A 81 -4.62 -15.21 -17.82
N ILE A 82 -5.49 -14.40 -17.24
CA ILE A 82 -5.66 -12.99 -17.49
C ILE A 82 -5.48 -12.25 -16.16
N LYS A 83 -4.42 -11.44 -16.02
CA LYS A 83 -4.22 -10.64 -14.81
C LYS A 83 -5.28 -9.56 -14.71
N ALA A 84 -5.70 -9.24 -13.48
CA ALA A 84 -6.49 -8.04 -13.19
C ALA A 84 -5.58 -6.81 -13.32
N ASP A 85 -5.45 -6.30 -14.56
CA ASP A 85 -4.49 -5.26 -14.92
C ASP A 85 -5.13 -4.28 -15.90
N CYS A 86 -5.06 -2.97 -15.61
CA CYS A 86 -5.65 -1.93 -16.45
C CYS A 86 -5.04 -1.85 -17.86
N ASP A 87 -3.81 -2.35 -18.05
CA ASP A 87 -3.16 -2.41 -19.38
C ASP A 87 -3.79 -3.53 -20.28
N LEU A 88 -4.59 -4.45 -19.70
CA LEU A 88 -5.28 -5.53 -20.40
C LEU A 88 -6.77 -5.24 -20.67
N VAL A 89 -7.26 -4.06 -20.31
CA VAL A 89 -8.64 -3.66 -20.58
C VAL A 89 -8.80 -3.34 -22.06
N THR A 90 -9.79 -3.99 -22.70
CA THR A 90 -10.09 -3.83 -24.13
C THR A 90 -11.45 -3.20 -24.41
N ASP A 91 -12.40 -3.30 -23.47
CA ASP A 91 -13.71 -2.69 -23.59
C ASP A 91 -14.20 -2.20 -22.22
N THR A 92 -14.89 -1.04 -22.23
CA THR A 92 -15.48 -0.38 -21.06
C THR A 92 -16.89 0.15 -21.34
N SER A 93 -17.52 -0.30 -22.42
CA SER A 93 -18.80 0.25 -22.89
C SER A 93 -20.00 -0.16 -22.02
N ARG A 94 -19.93 -1.34 -21.38
CA ARG A 94 -21.02 -1.92 -20.59
C ARG A 94 -20.57 -2.57 -19.29
N GLY A 95 -19.34 -2.47 -18.94
CA GLY A 95 -18.64 -3.12 -17.87
C GLY A 95 -17.19 -3.27 -18.29
N THR A 96 -16.34 -3.69 -17.40
CA THR A 96 -14.90 -3.78 -17.69
C THR A 96 -14.56 -5.16 -18.24
N THR A 97 -13.98 -5.19 -19.46
CA THR A 97 -13.54 -6.42 -20.13
C THR A 97 -12.02 -6.46 -20.18
N LEU A 98 -11.46 -7.56 -19.68
CA LEU A 98 -10.04 -7.87 -19.75
C LEU A 98 -9.77 -8.88 -20.87
N GLN A 99 -8.66 -8.71 -21.62
CA GLN A 99 -8.24 -9.65 -22.65
C GLN A 99 -6.74 -9.89 -22.62
N ASN A 100 -6.34 -11.14 -22.74
CA ASN A 100 -4.95 -11.55 -22.87
C ASN A 100 -4.85 -12.87 -23.63
N ASN A 101 -3.87 -13.00 -24.54
CA ASN A 101 -3.58 -14.23 -25.27
C ASN A 101 -4.82 -14.90 -25.95
N GLY A 102 -5.71 -14.09 -26.52
CA GLY A 102 -6.91 -14.57 -27.20
C GLY A 102 -8.08 -14.98 -26.28
N ALA A 103 -7.90 -14.91 -24.97
CA ALA A 103 -8.97 -15.12 -24.00
C ALA A 103 -9.46 -13.78 -23.43
N SER A 104 -10.76 -13.68 -23.14
CA SER A 104 -11.37 -12.50 -22.53
C SER A 104 -12.30 -12.88 -21.37
N VAL A 105 -12.49 -11.95 -20.45
CA VAL A 105 -13.48 -12.01 -19.38
C VAL A 105 -14.06 -10.62 -19.18
N SER A 106 -15.39 -10.52 -19.13
CA SER A 106 -16.12 -9.25 -18.98
C SER A 106 -16.86 -9.14 -17.65
N THR A 107 -17.30 -7.92 -17.30
CA THR A 107 -18.05 -7.58 -16.06
C THR A 107 -17.26 -7.96 -14.80
N VAL A 108 -15.95 -7.66 -14.81
CA VAL A 108 -15.03 -8.07 -13.73
C VAL A 108 -15.09 -7.18 -12.49
N GLU A 109 -15.67 -5.99 -12.60
CA GLU A 109 -15.65 -4.93 -11.59
C GLU A 109 -16.30 -5.35 -10.26
N HIS A 110 -17.41 -6.10 -10.27
CA HIS A 110 -18.15 -6.46 -9.05
C HIS A 110 -17.38 -7.46 -8.18
N VAL A 111 -16.80 -8.50 -8.78
CA VAL A 111 -15.98 -9.48 -8.04
C VAL A 111 -14.67 -8.86 -7.56
N LEU A 112 -14.06 -7.99 -8.38
CA LEU A 112 -12.84 -7.27 -7.97
C LEU A 112 -13.11 -6.31 -6.82
N ALA A 113 -14.27 -5.60 -6.84
CA ALA A 113 -14.68 -4.75 -5.74
C ALA A 113 -14.89 -5.56 -4.45
N ALA A 114 -15.51 -6.74 -4.53
CA ALA A 114 -15.68 -7.62 -3.38
C ALA A 114 -14.34 -8.09 -2.80
N LEU A 115 -13.42 -8.56 -3.64
CA LEU A 115 -12.10 -9.03 -3.19
C LEU A 115 -11.30 -7.90 -2.51
N VAL A 116 -11.22 -6.71 -3.14
CA VAL A 116 -10.53 -5.54 -2.56
C VAL A 116 -11.24 -5.06 -1.30
N GLY A 117 -12.56 -4.97 -1.32
CA GLY A 117 -13.37 -4.53 -0.18
C GLY A 117 -13.25 -5.44 1.04
N MET A 118 -13.06 -6.74 0.82
CA MET A 118 -12.83 -7.75 1.86
C MET A 118 -11.35 -7.94 2.21
N GLY A 119 -10.45 -7.16 1.60
CA GLY A 119 -9.03 -7.16 1.91
C GLY A 119 -8.24 -8.33 1.33
N VAL A 120 -8.76 -9.04 0.34
CA VAL A 120 -8.08 -10.17 -0.34
C VAL A 120 -7.09 -9.62 -1.37
N ASP A 121 -5.81 -9.93 -1.20
CA ASP A 121 -4.72 -9.48 -2.08
C ASP A 121 -4.38 -10.50 -3.16
N ASN A 122 -4.53 -11.79 -2.86
CA ASN A 122 -4.09 -12.89 -3.71
C ASN A 122 -5.23 -13.89 -3.91
N CYS A 123 -5.73 -14.02 -5.14
CA CYS A 123 -6.82 -14.92 -5.49
C CYS A 123 -6.72 -15.35 -6.96
N LEU A 124 -6.87 -16.66 -7.21
CA LEU A 124 -7.13 -17.18 -8.54
C LEU A 124 -8.65 -17.27 -8.75
N ILE A 125 -9.16 -16.64 -9.80
CA ILE A 125 -10.57 -16.52 -10.14
C ILE A 125 -10.81 -17.39 -11.38
N GLU A 126 -11.22 -18.64 -11.19
CA GLU A 126 -11.56 -19.54 -12.31
C GLU A 126 -12.98 -19.30 -12.80
N ILE A 127 -13.16 -19.27 -14.10
CA ILE A 127 -14.47 -19.11 -14.74
C ILE A 127 -14.55 -19.97 -16.02
N ASN A 128 -15.70 -20.61 -16.24
CA ASN A 128 -15.97 -21.43 -17.43
C ASN A 128 -16.74 -20.71 -18.54
N GLY A 129 -16.79 -19.37 -18.50
CA GLY A 129 -17.52 -18.53 -19.46
C GLY A 129 -16.83 -17.19 -19.74
N PRO A 130 -17.31 -16.46 -20.78
CA PRO A 130 -16.71 -15.20 -21.20
C PRO A 130 -17.07 -14.00 -20.31
N GLU A 131 -18.03 -14.15 -19.41
CA GLU A 131 -18.58 -13.07 -18.59
C GLU A 131 -18.82 -13.54 -17.15
N MET A 132 -18.53 -12.68 -16.18
CA MET A 132 -18.81 -12.92 -14.78
C MET A 132 -20.32 -12.99 -14.52
N PRO A 133 -20.80 -13.85 -13.62
CA PRO A 133 -22.21 -13.89 -13.26
C PRO A 133 -22.64 -12.56 -12.63
N ILE A 134 -23.76 -11.99 -13.10
CA ILE A 134 -24.26 -10.70 -12.60
C ILE A 134 -24.87 -10.79 -11.20
N MET A 135 -25.35 -11.96 -10.83
CA MET A 135 -26.04 -12.23 -9.57
C MET A 135 -27.25 -11.30 -9.39
N ASP A 136 -27.31 -10.57 -8.27
CA ASP A 136 -28.35 -9.57 -8.00
C ASP A 136 -27.99 -8.15 -8.49
N GLY A 137 -26.86 -8.02 -9.22
CA GLY A 137 -26.35 -6.74 -9.71
C GLY A 137 -25.49 -5.97 -8.73
N SER A 138 -25.15 -6.54 -7.57
CA SER A 138 -24.28 -5.97 -6.55
C SER A 138 -23.01 -6.80 -6.33
N SER A 139 -22.14 -6.38 -5.40
CA SER A 139 -21.00 -7.20 -4.95
C SER A 139 -21.34 -8.08 -3.74
N GLU A 140 -22.53 -7.97 -3.16
CA GLU A 140 -22.92 -8.67 -1.92
C GLU A 140 -22.79 -10.19 -2.04
N PRO A 141 -23.27 -10.87 -3.13
CA PRO A 141 -23.12 -12.32 -3.25
C PRO A 141 -21.67 -12.79 -3.29
N PHE A 142 -20.76 -11.98 -3.84
CA PHE A 142 -19.32 -12.29 -3.84
C PHE A 142 -18.69 -12.04 -2.47
N VAL A 143 -19.18 -11.04 -1.71
CA VAL A 143 -18.76 -10.82 -0.32
C VAL A 143 -19.18 -11.99 0.57
N GLU A 144 -20.42 -12.47 0.44
CA GLU A 144 -20.90 -13.65 1.16
C GLU A 144 -20.05 -14.90 0.83
N LEU A 145 -19.72 -15.08 -0.46
CA LEU A 145 -18.87 -16.16 -0.91
C LEU A 145 -17.45 -16.08 -0.30
N ILE A 146 -16.86 -14.87 -0.20
CA ILE A 146 -15.57 -14.66 0.44
C ILE A 146 -15.65 -14.92 1.95
N GLU A 147 -16.77 -14.58 2.60
CA GLU A 147 -16.98 -14.88 4.01
C GLU A 147 -17.10 -16.38 4.27
N GLU A 148 -17.79 -17.11 3.40
CA GLU A 148 -17.86 -18.57 3.44
C GLU A 148 -16.48 -19.20 3.32
N ALA A 149 -15.67 -18.74 2.36
CA ALA A 149 -14.27 -19.19 2.22
C ALA A 149 -13.42 -18.86 3.45
N GLY A 150 -13.71 -17.74 4.10
CA GLY A 150 -12.86 -17.11 5.09
C GLY A 150 -11.58 -16.51 4.50
N VAL A 151 -11.06 -15.49 5.15
CA VAL A 151 -9.80 -14.81 4.75
C VAL A 151 -8.65 -15.31 5.62
N LEU A 152 -7.48 -15.53 5.00
CA LEU A 152 -6.25 -16.02 5.62
C LEU A 152 -5.15 -14.99 5.48
N GLU A 153 -4.55 -14.58 6.61
CA GLU A 153 -3.33 -13.76 6.63
C GLU A 153 -2.13 -14.61 6.16
N GLN A 154 -1.30 -14.02 5.30
CA GLN A 154 -0.10 -14.65 4.74
C GLN A 154 1.15 -14.05 5.37
N ASP A 155 2.21 -14.85 5.51
CA ASP A 155 3.50 -14.35 6.02
C ASP A 155 4.27 -13.58 4.94
N ALA A 156 3.67 -12.50 4.47
CA ALA A 156 4.24 -11.60 3.49
C ALA A 156 3.74 -10.18 3.74
N ALA A 157 4.63 -9.20 3.67
CA ALA A 157 4.28 -7.80 3.84
C ALA A 157 3.42 -7.29 2.68
N LYS A 158 2.39 -6.50 3.00
CA LYS A 158 1.59 -5.77 2.03
C LYS A 158 2.27 -4.44 1.75
N VAL A 159 2.69 -4.25 0.51
CA VAL A 159 3.40 -3.04 0.08
C VAL A 159 2.40 -2.00 -0.39
N TRP A 160 2.11 -1.01 0.44
CA TRP A 160 1.23 0.12 0.12
C TRP A 160 1.91 1.17 -0.76
N TYR A 161 1.17 1.76 -1.71
CA TYR A 161 1.63 2.86 -2.56
C TYR A 161 0.94 4.16 -2.17
N SER A 162 1.67 5.06 -1.48
CA SER A 162 1.18 6.38 -1.15
C SER A 162 1.16 7.28 -2.38
N ILE A 163 0.11 8.06 -2.50
CA ILE A 163 0.00 9.12 -3.49
C ILE A 163 0.49 10.40 -2.82
N ASP A 164 1.57 10.99 -3.31
CA ASP A 164 2.25 12.13 -2.71
C ASP A 164 1.91 13.45 -3.42
N GLU A 165 1.34 13.37 -4.64
CA GLU A 165 0.90 14.51 -5.43
C GLU A 165 -0.47 14.24 -6.08
N ASN A 166 -1.20 15.30 -6.45
CA ASN A 166 -2.50 15.13 -7.07
C ASN A 166 -2.38 14.56 -8.50
N ILE A 167 -3.15 13.51 -8.78
CA ILE A 167 -3.25 12.88 -10.10
C ILE A 167 -4.64 13.20 -10.66
N TYR A 168 -4.70 13.90 -11.80
CA TYR A 168 -5.96 14.34 -12.41
C TYR A 168 -6.32 13.52 -13.64
N HIS A 169 -7.62 13.23 -13.78
CA HIS A 169 -8.22 12.77 -15.02
C HIS A 169 -9.44 13.63 -15.35
N TYR A 170 -9.49 14.12 -16.58
CA TYR A 170 -10.56 14.96 -17.09
C TYR A 170 -10.97 14.50 -18.48
N ASP A 171 -12.27 14.37 -18.72
CA ASP A 171 -12.90 14.11 -20.02
C ASP A 171 -13.96 15.18 -20.26
N GLU A 172 -13.62 16.17 -21.11
CA GLU A 172 -14.47 17.32 -21.40
C GLU A 172 -15.78 16.92 -22.07
N ALA A 173 -15.73 15.97 -22.98
CA ALA A 173 -16.89 15.53 -23.74
C ALA A 173 -17.97 14.89 -22.84
N LYS A 174 -17.55 14.13 -21.83
CA LYS A 174 -18.42 13.47 -20.86
C LYS A 174 -18.57 14.27 -19.57
N LYS A 175 -17.93 15.42 -19.43
CA LYS A 175 -17.88 16.25 -18.21
C LYS A 175 -17.44 15.44 -16.97
N VAL A 176 -16.48 14.53 -17.17
CA VAL A 176 -15.90 13.73 -16.09
C VAL A 176 -14.72 14.46 -15.49
N GLU A 177 -14.69 14.55 -14.17
CA GLU A 177 -13.56 15.09 -13.41
C GLU A 177 -13.22 14.15 -12.29
N MET A 178 -11.98 13.67 -12.27
CA MET A 178 -11.49 12.79 -11.22
C MET A 178 -10.13 13.26 -10.74
N VAL A 179 -9.91 13.18 -9.43
CA VAL A 179 -8.62 13.47 -8.81
C VAL A 179 -8.30 12.45 -7.73
N VAL A 180 -7.05 12.03 -7.67
CA VAL A 180 -6.51 11.30 -6.52
C VAL A 180 -5.57 12.22 -5.78
N MET A 181 -5.80 12.39 -4.48
CA MET A 181 -5.04 13.27 -3.59
C MET A 181 -4.32 12.46 -2.52
N PRO A 182 -3.24 13.01 -1.91
CA PRO A 182 -2.60 12.42 -0.75
C PRO A 182 -3.59 12.14 0.39
N ALA A 183 -3.53 10.92 0.96
CA ALA A 183 -4.28 10.53 2.16
C ALA A 183 -3.59 9.34 2.85
N LEU A 184 -3.83 9.18 4.16
CA LEU A 184 -3.25 8.09 4.94
C LEU A 184 -3.91 6.73 4.69
N GLU A 185 -5.17 6.74 4.21
CA GLU A 185 -5.95 5.54 3.88
C GLU A 185 -6.53 5.65 2.47
N TYR A 186 -6.99 4.52 1.91
CA TYR A 186 -7.72 4.50 0.66
C TYR A 186 -9.16 4.96 0.90
N GLN A 187 -9.51 6.11 0.34
CA GLN A 187 -10.81 6.76 0.49
C GLN A 187 -11.40 7.10 -0.87
N ILE A 188 -12.72 7.04 -1.00
CA ILE A 188 -13.41 7.38 -2.26
C ILE A 188 -14.61 8.26 -1.94
N THR A 189 -14.78 9.31 -2.74
CA THR A 189 -16.00 10.13 -2.78
C THR A 189 -16.43 10.26 -4.23
N THR A 190 -17.68 9.96 -4.54
CA THR A 190 -18.23 10.09 -5.88
C THR A 190 -19.48 10.96 -5.88
N LEU A 191 -19.64 11.70 -6.97
CA LEU A 191 -20.84 12.43 -7.31
C LEU A 191 -21.31 11.96 -8.69
N ILE A 192 -22.58 11.63 -8.83
CA ILE A 192 -23.22 11.27 -10.10
C ILE A 192 -24.25 12.31 -10.48
N ASP A 193 -24.33 12.60 -11.77
CA ASP A 193 -25.34 13.44 -12.37
C ASP A 193 -25.50 13.05 -13.85
N PHE A 194 -26.64 12.44 -14.15
CA PHE A 194 -27.00 11.96 -15.50
C PHE A 194 -27.92 12.95 -16.24
N ASN A 195 -28.06 14.20 -15.75
CA ASN A 195 -29.05 15.17 -16.22
C ASN A 195 -30.49 14.64 -16.18
N SER A 196 -30.77 13.66 -15.33
CA SER A 196 -32.11 13.08 -15.15
C SER A 196 -32.86 13.86 -14.05
N PRO A 197 -34.03 14.41 -14.31
CA PRO A 197 -34.84 15.09 -13.30
C PRO A 197 -35.29 14.15 -12.17
N VAL A 198 -35.36 12.87 -12.45
CA VAL A 198 -35.80 11.82 -11.51
C VAL A 198 -34.65 11.45 -10.59
N LEU A 199 -33.48 11.11 -11.16
CA LEU A 199 -32.32 10.69 -10.38
C LEU A 199 -31.67 11.87 -9.64
N GLY A 200 -31.70 13.06 -10.27
CA GLY A 200 -31.02 14.25 -9.75
C GLY A 200 -29.51 14.04 -9.62
N THR A 201 -28.91 14.85 -8.76
CA THR A 201 -27.50 14.71 -8.38
C THR A 201 -27.42 13.91 -7.08
N GLN A 202 -26.65 12.84 -7.07
CA GLN A 202 -26.42 12.03 -5.88
C GLN A 202 -24.94 11.94 -5.57
N HIS A 203 -24.59 11.73 -4.30
CA HIS A 203 -23.23 11.49 -3.86
C HIS A 203 -23.15 10.27 -2.96
N ALA A 204 -21.96 9.65 -2.93
CA ALA A 204 -21.60 8.58 -2.00
C ALA A 204 -20.15 8.73 -1.55
N GLY A 205 -19.85 8.24 -0.34
CA GLY A 205 -18.50 8.29 0.21
C GLY A 205 -18.16 7.03 0.97
N LEU A 206 -16.89 6.60 0.84
CA LEU A 206 -16.27 5.52 1.59
C LEU A 206 -14.98 6.07 2.20
N THR A 207 -15.00 6.31 3.52
CA THR A 207 -13.86 6.90 4.25
C THR A 207 -12.90 5.85 4.78
N THR A 208 -13.33 4.60 4.86
CA THR A 208 -12.52 3.43 5.21
C THR A 208 -13.07 2.20 4.48
N MET A 209 -12.18 1.32 4.01
CA MET A 209 -12.60 0.08 3.35
C MET A 209 -13.33 -0.90 4.29
N ARG A 210 -13.23 -0.73 5.59
CA ARG A 210 -13.98 -1.52 6.59
C ARG A 210 -15.49 -1.38 6.44
N ASP A 211 -15.96 -0.24 5.94
CA ASP A 211 -17.37 0.06 5.71
C ASP A 211 -17.90 -0.50 4.37
N PHE A 212 -17.01 -1.07 3.53
CA PHE A 212 -17.37 -1.53 2.19
C PHE A 212 -18.51 -2.57 2.22
N LYS A 213 -18.37 -3.59 3.04
CA LYS A 213 -19.34 -4.68 3.15
C LYS A 213 -20.74 -4.17 3.44
N GLU A 214 -20.91 -3.29 4.42
CA GLU A 214 -22.22 -2.86 4.88
C GLU A 214 -22.82 -1.71 4.05
N LYS A 215 -21.95 -0.84 3.51
CA LYS A 215 -22.39 0.42 2.90
C LYS A 215 -22.34 0.43 1.38
N ILE A 216 -21.51 -0.41 0.76
CA ILE A 216 -21.24 -0.35 -0.69
C ILE A 216 -21.55 -1.69 -1.37
N ALA A 217 -21.07 -2.81 -0.84
CA ALA A 217 -21.26 -4.12 -1.46
C ALA A 217 -22.74 -4.43 -1.81
N PRO A 218 -23.74 -4.06 -1.00
CA PRO A 218 -25.14 -4.35 -1.30
C PRO A 218 -25.74 -3.49 -2.42
N CYS A 219 -25.01 -2.49 -2.95
CA CYS A 219 -25.60 -1.56 -3.91
C CYS A 219 -25.61 -2.13 -5.32
N ARG A 220 -26.82 -2.23 -5.88
CA ARG A 220 -27.07 -2.86 -7.19
C ARG A 220 -26.86 -1.89 -8.33
N THR A 221 -26.51 -2.46 -9.49
CA THR A 221 -26.44 -1.72 -10.75
C THR A 221 -27.79 -1.13 -11.16
N PHE A 222 -27.75 -0.13 -12.02
CA PHE A 222 -28.94 0.56 -12.51
C PHE A 222 -28.81 0.88 -14.00
N CYS A 223 -29.96 1.06 -14.65
CA CYS A 223 -30.05 1.55 -16.02
C CYS A 223 -31.25 2.47 -16.18
N PHE A 224 -31.21 3.32 -17.20
CA PHE A 224 -32.43 4.08 -17.60
C PHE A 224 -33.30 3.24 -18.50
N LEU A 225 -34.63 3.44 -18.39
CA LEU A 225 -35.59 2.67 -19.16
C LEU A 225 -35.33 2.80 -20.67
N HIS A 226 -35.06 3.99 -21.17
CA HIS A 226 -34.80 4.20 -22.60
C HIS A 226 -33.50 3.52 -23.08
N GLU A 227 -32.49 3.33 -22.20
CA GLU A 227 -31.28 2.55 -22.50
C GLU A 227 -31.64 1.05 -22.54
N LEU A 228 -32.43 0.60 -21.58
CA LEU A 228 -32.90 -0.79 -21.51
C LEU A 228 -33.67 -1.19 -22.77
N GLU A 229 -34.59 -0.35 -23.24
CA GLU A 229 -35.34 -0.56 -24.47
C GLU A 229 -34.42 -0.75 -25.68
N MET A 230 -33.49 0.17 -25.86
CA MET A 230 -32.48 0.09 -26.93
C MET A 230 -31.63 -1.19 -26.85
N LEU A 231 -31.26 -1.59 -25.64
CA LEU A 231 -30.45 -2.79 -25.42
C LEU A 231 -31.24 -4.08 -25.72
N LEU A 232 -32.51 -4.11 -25.37
CA LEU A 232 -33.43 -5.22 -25.68
C LEU A 232 -33.68 -5.33 -27.18
N ASP A 233 -33.97 -4.22 -27.86
CA ASP A 233 -34.19 -4.17 -29.30
C ASP A 233 -32.97 -4.67 -30.12
N HIS A 234 -31.77 -4.41 -29.62
CA HIS A 234 -30.53 -4.90 -30.24
C HIS A 234 -30.07 -6.26 -29.70
N ASN A 235 -30.87 -6.93 -28.86
CA ASN A 235 -30.56 -8.24 -28.26
C ASN A 235 -29.21 -8.26 -27.49
N LEU A 236 -28.94 -7.16 -26.77
CA LEU A 236 -27.65 -6.87 -26.10
C LEU A 236 -27.70 -7.14 -24.58
N ILE A 237 -28.85 -7.42 -24.01
CA ILE A 237 -29.06 -7.90 -22.64
C ILE A 237 -29.82 -9.22 -22.73
N LYS A 238 -29.13 -10.34 -22.64
CA LYS A 238 -29.73 -11.68 -22.71
C LYS A 238 -29.95 -12.29 -21.33
N GLY A 239 -29.21 -11.87 -20.32
CA GLY A 239 -29.30 -12.30 -18.93
C GLY A 239 -29.89 -11.24 -17.99
N GLY A 240 -30.28 -10.09 -18.53
CA GLY A 240 -30.94 -9.03 -17.73
C GLY A 240 -32.32 -9.48 -17.25
N ASP A 241 -32.50 -9.44 -15.93
CA ASP A 241 -33.79 -9.66 -15.25
C ASP A 241 -34.12 -8.40 -14.44
N VAL A 242 -35.39 -8.18 -14.21
CA VAL A 242 -35.90 -7.13 -13.30
C VAL A 242 -35.37 -7.22 -11.88
N ASN A 243 -34.75 -8.32 -11.51
CA ASN A 243 -34.25 -8.53 -10.16
C ASN A 243 -32.75 -8.18 -10.01
N ASN A 244 -32.02 -7.90 -11.12
CA ASN A 244 -30.57 -7.66 -11.07
C ASN A 244 -30.15 -6.23 -11.44
N ALA A 245 -31.11 -5.32 -11.72
CA ALA A 245 -30.82 -3.90 -11.95
C ALA A 245 -31.98 -3.01 -11.50
N ILE A 246 -31.65 -1.83 -10.98
CA ILE A 246 -32.61 -0.77 -10.69
C ILE A 246 -32.94 -0.07 -12.02
N VAL A 247 -34.22 -0.02 -12.41
CA VAL A 247 -34.64 0.65 -13.65
C VAL A 247 -35.18 2.04 -13.33
N ILE A 248 -34.55 3.06 -13.86
CA ILE A 248 -34.89 4.48 -13.68
C ILE A 248 -35.76 4.91 -14.86
N VAL A 249 -36.91 5.48 -14.56
CA VAL A 249 -37.91 5.96 -15.54
C VAL A 249 -37.90 7.49 -15.53
N ASP A 250 -37.12 8.08 -16.40
CA ASP A 250 -36.89 9.53 -16.47
C ASP A 250 -37.82 10.24 -17.49
N LYS A 251 -38.66 9.47 -18.19
CA LYS A 251 -39.66 9.96 -19.15
C LYS A 251 -41.02 9.36 -18.87
N PRO A 252 -42.11 10.07 -19.16
CA PRO A 252 -43.44 9.49 -19.06
C PRO A 252 -43.58 8.22 -19.92
N VAL A 253 -44.15 7.17 -19.33
CA VAL A 253 -44.40 5.89 -19.99
C VAL A 253 -45.91 5.81 -20.32
N ASP A 254 -46.25 5.52 -21.56
CA ASP A 254 -47.62 5.34 -21.97
C ASP A 254 -48.11 3.90 -21.65
N GLU A 255 -49.44 3.67 -21.76
CA GLU A 255 -50.03 2.36 -21.48
C GLU A 255 -49.49 1.26 -22.39
N LYS A 256 -49.17 1.60 -23.64
CA LYS A 256 -48.67 0.65 -24.64
C LYS A 256 -47.25 0.19 -24.27
N GLU A 257 -46.41 1.11 -23.84
CA GLU A 257 -45.05 0.79 -23.39
C GLU A 257 -45.08 0.03 -22.05
N MET A 258 -45.99 0.39 -21.15
CA MET A 258 -46.18 -0.37 -19.90
C MET A 258 -46.59 -1.83 -20.16
N GLU A 259 -47.51 -2.08 -21.10
CA GLU A 259 -47.86 -3.44 -21.51
C GLU A 259 -46.70 -4.19 -22.18
N ARG A 260 -45.84 -3.48 -22.92
CA ARG A 260 -44.61 -4.04 -23.48
C ARG A 260 -43.64 -4.47 -22.38
N LEU A 261 -43.44 -3.61 -21.37
CA LEU A 261 -42.56 -3.89 -20.20
C LEU A 261 -43.06 -5.10 -19.41
N LYS A 262 -44.37 -5.20 -19.15
CA LYS A 262 -44.97 -6.37 -18.49
C LYS A 262 -44.68 -7.67 -19.24
N LYS A 263 -44.76 -7.66 -20.57
CA LYS A 263 -44.44 -8.82 -21.41
C LYS A 263 -42.95 -9.17 -21.38
N ILE A 264 -42.06 -8.16 -21.49
CA ILE A 264 -40.60 -8.34 -21.47
C ILE A 264 -40.16 -8.93 -20.12
N PHE A 265 -40.64 -8.34 -19.03
CA PHE A 265 -40.27 -8.75 -17.69
C PHE A 265 -41.08 -9.91 -17.13
N LYS A 266 -42.08 -10.40 -17.90
CA LYS A 266 -42.97 -11.50 -17.49
C LYS A 266 -43.62 -11.27 -16.12
N LYS A 267 -43.98 -10.01 -15.80
CA LYS A 267 -44.56 -9.58 -14.53
C LYS A 267 -45.78 -8.70 -14.84
N ASP A 268 -46.97 -9.09 -14.33
CA ASP A 268 -48.21 -8.37 -14.57
C ASP A 268 -48.32 -7.06 -13.76
N ASN A 269 -47.63 -6.96 -12.63
CA ASN A 269 -47.72 -5.86 -11.67
C ASN A 269 -46.52 -4.91 -11.77
N ILE A 270 -46.15 -4.50 -12.98
CA ILE A 270 -45.10 -3.49 -13.17
C ILE A 270 -45.74 -2.10 -13.14
N GLU A 271 -45.24 -1.24 -12.28
CA GLU A 271 -45.67 0.15 -12.10
C GLU A 271 -44.45 1.06 -11.92
N VAL A 272 -44.59 2.32 -12.34
CA VAL A 272 -43.60 3.36 -12.06
C VAL A 272 -43.95 3.98 -10.72
N LYS A 273 -43.02 3.92 -9.75
CA LYS A 273 -43.17 4.58 -8.45
C LYS A 273 -43.14 6.10 -8.58
N SER A 274 -43.68 6.80 -7.60
CA SER A 274 -43.69 8.28 -7.55
C SER A 274 -42.27 8.88 -7.65
N GLU A 275 -41.26 8.16 -7.16
CA GLU A 275 -39.85 8.52 -7.20
C GLU A 275 -39.20 8.26 -8.56
N GLY A 276 -39.92 7.75 -9.55
CA GLY A 276 -39.43 7.51 -10.91
C GLY A 276 -38.59 6.24 -11.08
N TYR A 277 -38.79 5.26 -10.23
CA TYR A 277 -38.23 3.90 -10.39
C TYR A 277 -39.34 2.91 -10.73
N LEU A 278 -38.99 1.84 -11.46
CA LEU A 278 -39.92 0.71 -11.55
C LEU A 278 -40.06 0.04 -10.18
N ASN A 279 -41.27 -0.50 -9.91
CA ASN A 279 -41.52 -1.24 -8.67
C ASN A 279 -40.93 -2.65 -8.66
N ASN A 280 -40.01 -2.94 -9.57
CA ASN A 280 -39.32 -4.24 -9.66
C ASN A 280 -38.45 -4.52 -8.42
N LEU A 281 -37.86 -3.48 -7.85
CA LEU A 281 -37.00 -3.57 -6.69
C LEU A 281 -37.27 -2.42 -5.69
N GLU A 282 -37.09 -2.70 -4.40
CA GLU A 282 -36.99 -1.65 -3.37
C GLU A 282 -35.53 -1.21 -3.25
N LEU A 283 -35.29 0.12 -3.15
CA LEU A 283 -33.93 0.64 -2.94
C LEU A 283 -33.41 0.22 -1.57
N ARG A 284 -32.20 -0.31 -1.54
CA ARG A 284 -31.47 -0.64 -0.29
C ARG A 284 -30.97 0.63 0.42
N PHE A 285 -30.67 1.67 -0.36
CA PHE A 285 -30.25 2.99 0.12
C PHE A 285 -30.88 4.09 -0.74
N PRO A 286 -31.22 5.26 -0.17
CA PRO A 286 -31.78 6.38 -0.94
C PRO A 286 -30.86 6.85 -2.09
N ASN A 287 -29.54 6.67 -1.95
CA ASN A 287 -28.50 7.01 -2.93
C ASN A 287 -27.81 5.75 -3.48
N GLU A 288 -28.55 4.66 -3.63
CA GLU A 288 -28.01 3.37 -4.12
C GLU A 288 -27.30 3.50 -5.47
N PRO A 289 -27.80 4.26 -6.47
CA PRO A 289 -27.07 4.48 -7.72
C PRO A 289 -25.70 5.12 -7.55
N ALA A 290 -25.57 6.12 -6.68
CA ALA A 290 -24.25 6.75 -6.41
C ALA A 290 -23.29 5.79 -5.69
N ARG A 291 -23.80 4.97 -4.77
CA ARG A 291 -23.01 3.93 -4.08
C ARG A 291 -22.56 2.85 -5.04
N HIS A 292 -23.41 2.45 -5.99
CA HIS A 292 -23.00 1.50 -7.03
C HIS A 292 -21.88 2.08 -7.91
N LYS A 293 -21.95 3.36 -8.30
CA LYS A 293 -20.83 3.99 -9.03
C LYS A 293 -19.55 4.06 -8.19
N LEU A 294 -19.65 4.14 -6.86
CA LEU A 294 -18.49 4.01 -5.98
C LEU A 294 -17.97 2.56 -5.97
N LEU A 295 -18.84 1.56 -5.97
CA LEU A 295 -18.47 0.14 -6.10
C LEU A 295 -17.68 -0.10 -7.39
N ASP A 296 -18.15 0.44 -8.52
CA ASP A 296 -17.47 0.36 -9.82
C ASP A 296 -16.04 0.97 -9.74
N ILE A 297 -15.88 2.11 -9.05
CA ILE A 297 -14.55 2.71 -8.85
C ILE A 297 -13.63 1.76 -8.06
N VAL A 298 -14.12 1.11 -7.01
CA VAL A 298 -13.32 0.15 -6.22
C VAL A 298 -12.84 -1.00 -7.10
N GLY A 299 -13.74 -1.57 -7.92
CA GLY A 299 -13.43 -2.70 -8.80
C GLY A 299 -12.50 -2.32 -9.95
N ASP A 300 -12.77 -1.21 -10.64
CA ASP A 300 -11.93 -0.77 -11.75
C ASP A 300 -10.53 -0.31 -11.29
N LEU A 301 -10.43 0.33 -10.12
CA LEU A 301 -9.12 0.71 -9.56
C LEU A 301 -8.34 -0.48 -8.96
N ALA A 302 -8.98 -1.63 -8.70
CA ALA A 302 -8.26 -2.87 -8.40
C ALA A 302 -7.30 -3.27 -9.53
N LEU A 303 -7.62 -2.88 -10.78
CA LEU A 303 -6.81 -3.11 -11.98
C LEU A 303 -5.47 -2.35 -11.99
N ILE A 304 -5.24 -1.43 -11.06
CA ILE A 304 -3.90 -0.85 -10.82
C ILE A 304 -2.90 -1.98 -10.50
N GLY A 305 -3.37 -3.06 -9.85
CA GLY A 305 -2.56 -4.19 -9.42
C GLY A 305 -1.69 -3.90 -8.19
N TYR A 306 -1.94 -2.78 -7.51
CA TYR A 306 -1.22 -2.34 -6.31
C TYR A 306 -2.18 -1.70 -5.31
N PRO A 307 -2.06 -1.99 -4.00
CA PRO A 307 -2.83 -1.29 -2.97
C PRO A 307 -2.32 0.15 -2.82
N ILE A 308 -3.22 1.11 -2.84
CA ILE A 308 -2.89 2.54 -2.77
C ILE A 308 -3.37 3.18 -1.45
N LYS A 309 -2.64 4.18 -0.97
CA LYS A 309 -3.08 5.15 0.03
C LYS A 309 -3.29 6.49 -0.66
N GLY A 310 -4.53 6.96 -0.66
CA GLY A 310 -4.93 8.18 -1.35
C GLY A 310 -6.43 8.36 -1.32
N ARG A 311 -6.90 9.57 -1.53
CA ARG A 311 -8.32 9.91 -1.61
C ARG A 311 -8.72 10.17 -3.05
N VAL A 312 -9.62 9.36 -3.57
CA VAL A 312 -10.24 9.54 -4.89
C VAL A 312 -11.47 10.41 -4.73
N ILE A 313 -11.58 11.47 -5.53
CA ILE A 313 -12.81 12.24 -5.73
C ILE A 313 -13.17 12.10 -7.21
N ALA A 314 -14.38 11.61 -7.48
CA ALA A 314 -14.86 11.35 -8.82
C ALA A 314 -16.20 12.02 -9.06
N ASN A 315 -16.25 12.89 -10.07
CA ASN A 315 -17.48 13.49 -10.58
C ASN A 315 -17.84 12.84 -11.91
N ARG A 316 -19.07 12.30 -12.00
CA ARG A 316 -19.62 11.57 -13.16
C ARG A 316 -18.73 10.42 -13.65
N PRO A 317 -18.25 9.53 -12.74
CA PRO A 317 -17.39 8.42 -13.12
C PRO A 317 -18.11 7.40 -14.01
N GLY A 318 -17.32 6.67 -14.79
CA GLY A 318 -17.74 5.51 -15.58
C GLY A 318 -16.53 4.61 -15.82
N HIS A 319 -16.73 3.38 -16.29
CA HIS A 319 -15.67 2.38 -16.46
C HIS A 319 -14.50 2.93 -17.29
N THR A 320 -14.75 3.63 -18.39
CA THR A 320 -13.71 4.26 -19.21
C THR A 320 -12.82 5.20 -18.38
N SER A 321 -13.44 6.15 -17.66
CA SER A 321 -12.71 7.14 -16.87
C SER A 321 -12.01 6.51 -15.65
N ASN A 322 -12.62 5.51 -15.03
CA ASN A 322 -12.02 4.75 -13.93
C ASN A 322 -10.74 4.04 -14.40
N VAL A 323 -10.81 3.35 -15.54
CA VAL A 323 -9.66 2.62 -16.13
C VAL A 323 -8.56 3.60 -16.57
N GLU A 324 -8.89 4.73 -17.19
CA GLU A 324 -7.90 5.75 -17.55
C GLU A 324 -7.23 6.37 -16.31
N LEU A 325 -7.98 6.59 -15.23
CA LEU A 325 -7.41 7.01 -13.95
C LEU A 325 -6.49 5.91 -13.38
N ALA A 326 -6.90 4.63 -13.44
CA ALA A 326 -6.08 3.49 -12.99
C ALA A 326 -4.74 3.43 -13.74
N LYS A 327 -4.74 3.63 -15.07
CA LYS A 327 -3.52 3.71 -15.88
C LYS A 327 -2.60 4.86 -15.45
N LYS A 328 -3.16 6.05 -15.19
CA LYS A 328 -2.39 7.21 -14.70
C LYS A 328 -1.76 6.92 -13.33
N ILE A 329 -2.53 6.36 -12.40
CA ILE A 329 -2.01 5.97 -11.07
C ILE A 329 -0.89 4.91 -11.24
N LYS A 330 -1.09 3.90 -12.08
CA LYS A 330 -0.09 2.87 -12.35
C LYS A 330 1.20 3.45 -12.95
N GLN A 331 1.08 4.40 -13.87
CA GLN A 331 2.24 5.12 -14.43
C GLN A 331 2.97 5.94 -13.35
N TYR A 332 2.21 6.66 -12.50
CA TYR A 332 2.76 7.37 -11.35
C TYR A 332 3.53 6.42 -10.42
N ILE A 333 2.94 5.27 -10.07
CA ILE A 333 3.58 4.25 -9.24
C ILE A 333 4.87 3.72 -9.91
N LYS A 334 4.82 3.39 -11.21
CA LYS A 334 6.01 2.93 -11.96
C LYS A 334 7.12 3.97 -11.97
N LYS A 335 6.79 5.25 -12.19
CA LYS A 335 7.73 6.38 -12.18
C LYS A 335 8.35 6.58 -10.80
N ASN A 336 7.54 6.45 -9.75
CA ASN A 336 7.93 6.70 -8.36
C ASN A 336 8.28 5.41 -7.59
N LYS A 337 8.43 4.27 -8.26
CA LYS A 337 8.73 2.98 -7.63
C LYS A 337 10.02 3.01 -6.80
N HIS A 338 10.96 3.90 -7.16
CA HIS A 338 12.18 4.14 -6.39
C HIS A 338 11.95 4.99 -5.12
N THR A 339 10.79 5.70 -4.98
CA THR A 339 10.49 6.48 -3.78
C THR A 339 9.89 5.65 -2.64
N LYS A 340 9.46 4.40 -2.92
CA LYS A 340 8.88 3.49 -1.92
C LYS A 340 9.84 3.05 -0.83
N ASP A 341 11.12 3.10 -1.13
CA ASP A 341 12.17 2.72 -0.20
C ASP A 341 12.63 3.90 0.68
N VAL A 342 12.04 5.09 0.49
CA VAL A 342 12.37 6.27 1.30
C VAL A 342 11.88 6.05 2.73
N PRO A 343 12.76 6.05 3.71
CA PRO A 343 12.36 5.93 5.11
C PRO A 343 11.47 7.11 5.53
N THR A 344 10.47 6.84 6.35
CA THR A 344 9.65 7.91 6.93
C THR A 344 10.40 8.57 8.08
N TYR A 345 10.58 9.88 8.02
CA TYR A 345 11.24 10.66 9.05
C TYR A 345 10.30 11.69 9.68
N ASN A 346 10.06 11.55 10.97
CA ASN A 346 9.36 12.55 11.77
C ASN A 346 10.32 13.14 12.81
N PRO A 347 10.74 14.42 12.68
CA PRO A 347 11.70 15.03 13.59
C PRO A 347 11.21 15.19 15.03
N THR A 348 9.89 15.10 15.27
CA THR A 348 9.30 15.23 16.61
C THR A 348 9.24 13.90 17.38
N GLN A 349 9.48 12.77 16.70
CA GLN A 349 9.54 11.46 17.37
C GLN A 349 10.92 11.25 17.99
N PRO A 350 11.01 10.65 19.20
CA PRO A 350 12.29 10.28 19.80
C PRO A 350 13.02 9.27 18.89
N PRO A 351 14.35 9.36 18.74
CA PRO A 351 15.12 8.41 17.95
C PRO A 351 15.22 7.05 18.67
N VAL A 352 15.49 5.99 17.91
CA VAL A 352 15.83 4.65 18.45
C VAL A 352 17.17 4.74 19.20
N TYR A 353 18.16 5.44 18.61
CA TYR A 353 19.43 5.76 19.24
C TYR A 353 19.76 7.24 19.00
N ASP A 354 20.17 7.91 20.09
CA ASP A 354 20.65 9.29 20.08
C ASP A 354 22.16 9.36 19.81
N LEU A 355 22.69 10.58 19.73
CA LEU A 355 24.10 10.82 19.51
C LEU A 355 24.98 10.22 20.62
N GLN A 356 24.54 10.23 21.88
CA GLN A 356 25.33 9.68 22.99
C GLN A 356 25.51 8.16 22.85
N PHE A 357 24.48 7.45 22.38
CA PHE A 357 24.57 6.04 22.09
C PHE A 357 25.52 5.79 20.90
N ILE A 358 25.42 6.58 19.84
CA ILE A 358 26.27 6.48 18.64
C ILE A 358 27.75 6.68 19.01
N GLU A 359 28.08 7.69 19.80
CA GLU A 359 29.45 7.95 20.29
C GLU A 359 30.03 6.81 21.14
N LYS A 360 29.18 6.12 21.92
CA LYS A 360 29.59 4.93 22.68
C LYS A 360 29.85 3.72 21.80
N THR A 361 29.11 3.61 20.70
CA THR A 361 29.12 2.45 19.79
C THR A 361 30.23 2.56 18.75
N LEU A 362 30.34 3.73 18.09
CA LEU A 362 31.33 3.96 17.03
C LEU A 362 32.63 4.56 17.58
N PRO A 363 33.80 4.21 16.99
CA PRO A 363 35.08 4.81 17.35
C PRO A 363 35.25 6.24 16.84
N HIS A 364 34.47 6.65 15.84
CA HIS A 364 34.56 7.95 15.19
C HIS A 364 34.27 9.11 16.16
N ARG A 365 34.93 10.24 15.95
CA ARG A 365 34.77 11.48 16.72
C ARG A 365 34.76 12.68 15.78
N PHE A 366 34.37 13.85 16.32
CA PHE A 366 34.45 15.10 15.59
C PHE A 366 35.86 15.30 14.99
N PRO A 367 36.01 15.76 13.73
CA PRO A 367 34.91 16.16 12.84
C PRO A 367 34.34 15.03 11.94
N PHE A 368 34.68 13.78 12.19
CA PHE A 368 34.40 12.64 11.33
C PHE A 368 33.17 11.80 11.77
N MET A 369 32.32 12.35 12.66
CA MET A 369 31.04 11.75 13.01
C MET A 369 29.98 12.23 12.02
N LEU A 370 29.49 11.32 11.18
CA LEU A 370 28.57 11.64 10.08
C LEU A 370 27.16 11.03 10.24
N VAL A 371 26.78 10.66 11.48
CA VAL A 371 25.45 10.18 11.84
C VAL A 371 24.99 10.90 13.10
N ASP A 372 23.83 11.58 13.02
CA ASP A 372 23.31 12.36 14.15
C ASP A 372 22.37 11.54 15.05
N LYS A 373 21.61 10.61 14.48
CA LYS A 373 20.67 9.72 15.19
C LYS A 373 20.25 8.53 14.35
N ILE A 374 19.73 7.48 14.99
CA ILE A 374 19.10 6.31 14.35
C ILE A 374 17.58 6.39 14.58
N ILE A 375 16.81 6.28 13.52
CA ILE A 375 15.34 6.38 13.53
C ILE A 375 14.63 5.04 13.28
N GLU A 376 15.33 4.06 12.71
CA GLU A 376 14.81 2.72 12.47
C GLU A 376 15.93 1.69 12.67
N LEU A 377 15.62 0.56 13.33
CA LEU A 377 16.54 -0.55 13.54
C LEU A 377 15.77 -1.88 13.57
N SER A 378 16.25 -2.83 12.81
CA SER A 378 15.82 -4.23 12.82
C SER A 378 17.05 -5.15 12.68
N ASP A 379 16.83 -6.47 12.65
CA ASP A 379 17.93 -7.44 12.46
C ASP A 379 18.59 -7.37 11.07
N THR A 380 17.95 -6.73 10.10
CA THR A 380 18.45 -6.67 8.71
C THR A 380 18.56 -5.28 8.15
N ARG A 381 18.04 -4.26 8.86
CA ARG A 381 17.93 -2.90 8.34
C ARG A 381 18.17 -1.86 9.44
N ILE A 382 18.82 -0.76 9.06
CA ILE A 382 18.98 0.42 9.90
C ILE A 382 18.75 1.68 9.07
N VAL A 383 18.18 2.72 9.70
CA VAL A 383 18.06 4.04 9.10
C VAL A 383 18.61 5.08 10.05
N GLY A 384 19.65 5.78 9.59
CA GLY A 384 20.25 6.92 10.27
C GLY A 384 19.82 8.25 9.66
N VAL A 385 20.06 9.32 10.40
CA VAL A 385 19.84 10.72 9.97
C VAL A 385 21.14 11.48 10.08
N LYS A 386 21.50 12.26 9.05
CA LYS A 386 22.53 13.29 9.08
C LYS A 386 21.96 14.62 8.61
N ASN A 387 22.00 15.63 9.47
CA ASN A 387 21.67 17.00 9.09
C ASN A 387 22.93 17.66 8.52
N VAL A 388 22.86 18.10 7.29
CA VAL A 388 24.00 18.73 6.61
C VAL A 388 23.95 20.23 6.84
N THR A 389 24.75 20.71 7.81
CA THR A 389 24.80 22.14 8.13
C THR A 389 25.90 22.84 7.35
N PHE A 390 25.78 24.18 7.16
CA PHE A 390 26.84 24.96 6.52
C PHE A 390 28.16 24.97 7.31
N ASN A 391 28.11 24.64 8.61
CA ASN A 391 29.28 24.61 9.50
C ASN A 391 30.15 23.34 9.35
N GLU A 392 29.79 22.42 8.46
CA GLU A 392 30.61 21.25 8.19
C GLU A 392 31.95 21.66 7.59
N TRP A 393 33.03 21.09 8.11
CA TRP A 393 34.40 21.44 7.78
C TRP A 393 34.74 21.32 6.29
N PHE A 394 34.16 20.40 5.57
CA PHE A 394 34.43 20.13 4.16
C PHE A 394 33.90 21.23 3.23
N PHE A 395 32.92 22.05 3.64
CA PHE A 395 32.40 23.15 2.82
C PHE A 395 33.38 24.33 2.67
N GLN A 396 34.41 24.40 3.52
CA GLN A 396 35.47 25.39 3.37
C GLN A 396 36.30 25.18 2.08
N GLY A 397 36.36 23.94 1.58
CA GLY A 397 37.09 23.56 0.39
C GLY A 397 36.28 22.99 -0.75
N HIS A 398 35.11 22.42 -0.49
CA HIS A 398 34.34 21.63 -1.47
C HIS A 398 32.91 22.18 -1.70
N PHE A 399 32.66 23.25 -2.40
CA PHE A 399 33.53 24.29 -2.99
C PHE A 399 33.10 25.64 -2.43
N PRO A 400 33.98 26.61 -2.17
CA PRO A 400 33.64 27.88 -1.50
C PRO A 400 32.49 28.65 -2.14
N SER A 401 32.40 28.69 -3.49
CA SER A 401 31.36 29.37 -4.24
C SER A 401 30.10 28.51 -4.52
N ASN A 402 30.18 27.19 -4.28
CA ASN A 402 29.09 26.27 -4.58
C ASN A 402 29.21 25.04 -3.63
N PRO A 403 28.80 25.19 -2.36
CA PRO A 403 29.01 24.15 -1.35
C PRO A 403 28.19 22.88 -1.67
N VAL A 404 28.89 21.78 -1.78
CA VAL A 404 28.34 20.43 -2.02
C VAL A 404 29.05 19.46 -1.09
N MET A 405 28.31 18.59 -0.40
CA MET A 405 28.90 17.53 0.40
C MET A 405 29.64 16.54 -0.49
N PRO A 406 30.94 16.23 -0.21
CA PRO A 406 31.67 15.25 -0.99
C PRO A 406 30.93 13.90 -1.05
N GLY A 407 30.79 13.33 -2.24
CA GLY A 407 30.09 12.05 -2.41
C GLY A 407 30.69 10.92 -1.59
N VAL A 408 32.03 10.90 -1.46
CA VAL A 408 32.73 9.91 -0.64
C VAL A 408 32.37 9.99 0.86
N LEU A 409 32.04 11.19 1.38
CA LEU A 409 31.60 11.35 2.76
C LEU A 409 30.14 10.90 2.94
N GLN A 410 29.33 10.87 1.89
CA GLN A 410 28.01 10.26 1.93
C GLN A 410 28.11 8.74 2.06
N ILE A 411 29.08 8.11 1.38
CA ILE A 411 29.39 6.68 1.53
C ILE A 411 29.89 6.38 2.95
N GLU A 412 30.76 7.23 3.48
CA GLU A 412 31.24 7.09 4.86
C GLU A 412 30.09 7.21 5.88
N ALA A 413 29.16 8.14 5.69
CA ALA A 413 27.97 8.25 6.53
C ALA A 413 27.10 6.98 6.49
N LEU A 414 26.95 6.37 5.31
CA LEU A 414 26.28 5.06 5.17
C LEU A 414 27.06 3.98 5.95
N ALA A 415 28.37 3.93 5.83
CA ALA A 415 29.19 2.95 6.52
C ALA A 415 29.13 3.07 8.04
N GLN A 416 29.15 4.28 8.56
CA GLN A 416 28.96 4.52 10.00
C GLN A 416 27.57 4.06 10.45
N CYS A 417 26.53 4.37 9.70
CA CYS A 417 25.17 3.90 9.97
C CYS A 417 25.11 2.35 9.94
N GLY A 418 25.61 1.71 8.90
CA GLY A 418 25.66 0.25 8.79
C GLY A 418 26.55 -0.41 9.86
N GLY A 419 27.63 0.26 10.25
CA GLY A 419 28.51 -0.18 11.34
C GLY A 419 27.77 -0.32 12.68
N ILE A 420 26.82 0.56 12.98
CA ILE A 420 25.99 0.46 14.19
C ILE A 420 25.14 -0.83 14.14
N LEU A 421 24.50 -1.14 13.00
CA LEU A 421 23.74 -2.39 12.84
C LEU A 421 24.64 -3.61 13.02
N ALA A 422 25.78 -3.61 12.36
CA ALA A 422 26.71 -4.72 12.37
C ALA A 422 27.30 -4.98 13.77
N ILE A 423 27.63 -3.92 14.51
CA ILE A 423 28.10 -4.01 15.91
C ILE A 423 26.97 -4.53 16.81
N ASN A 424 25.75 -4.01 16.65
CA ASN A 424 24.59 -4.45 17.42
C ASN A 424 24.31 -5.97 17.26
N LEU A 425 24.48 -6.50 16.05
CA LEU A 425 24.31 -7.93 15.76
C LEU A 425 25.49 -8.79 16.21
N SER A 426 26.68 -8.19 16.43
CA SER A 426 27.89 -8.91 16.83
C SER A 426 27.98 -9.18 18.35
N GLY A 427 27.02 -8.65 19.13
CA GLY A 427 26.93 -8.84 20.58
C GLY A 427 27.84 -7.91 21.39
N GLU A 428 27.99 -8.19 22.68
CA GLU A 428 28.75 -7.35 23.60
C GLU A 428 30.23 -7.28 23.27
N GLY A 429 30.78 -6.06 23.25
CA GLY A 429 32.19 -5.79 23.01
C GLY A 429 32.43 -4.47 22.29
N GLN A 430 33.72 -4.11 22.17
CA GLN A 430 34.15 -3.01 21.31
C GLN A 430 34.66 -3.57 20.00
N TYR A 431 34.22 -2.95 18.90
CA TYR A 431 34.51 -3.40 17.54
C TYR A 431 35.06 -2.25 16.70
N ASP A 432 35.95 -2.58 15.78
CA ASP A 432 36.36 -1.74 14.67
C ASP A 432 35.78 -2.29 13.37
N THR A 433 35.45 -1.39 12.46
CA THR A 433 34.90 -1.76 11.15
C THR A 433 35.80 -1.19 10.06
N TYR A 434 36.22 -2.02 9.13
CA TYR A 434 37.13 -1.64 8.04
C TYR A 434 36.48 -1.94 6.70
N PHE A 435 36.50 -0.99 5.78
CA PHE A 435 36.05 -1.24 4.42
C PHE A 435 36.94 -2.30 3.74
N LEU A 436 36.30 -3.25 3.09
CA LEU A 436 36.97 -4.18 2.19
C LEU A 436 36.66 -3.85 0.72
N LYS A 437 35.45 -3.39 0.43
CA LYS A 437 35.01 -3.15 -0.94
C LYS A 437 33.83 -2.19 -0.99
N ILE A 438 33.77 -1.40 -2.08
CA ILE A 438 32.66 -0.53 -2.43
C ILE A 438 32.32 -0.80 -3.89
N ASP A 439 31.11 -1.28 -4.17
CA ASP A 439 30.62 -1.59 -5.52
C ASP A 439 29.39 -0.75 -5.86
N ASN A 440 29.05 -0.73 -7.15
CA ASN A 440 27.81 -0.15 -7.69
C ASN A 440 27.50 1.27 -7.19
N CYS A 441 28.56 2.03 -6.82
CA CYS A 441 28.43 3.37 -6.28
C CYS A 441 27.95 4.35 -7.36
N LYS A 442 26.84 5.04 -7.08
CA LYS A 442 26.25 6.04 -7.98
C LYS A 442 25.82 7.27 -7.18
N PHE A 443 26.27 8.44 -7.60
CA PHE A 443 25.84 9.74 -7.08
C PHE A 443 24.80 10.33 -8.04
N LYS A 444 23.54 10.42 -7.60
CA LYS A 444 22.39 10.80 -8.44
C LYS A 444 21.92 12.23 -8.19
N GLN A 445 22.18 12.76 -6.98
CA GLN A 445 21.81 14.12 -6.58
C GLN A 445 22.90 14.73 -5.69
N MET A 446 23.14 16.02 -5.86
CA MET A 446 24.03 16.79 -4.97
C MET A 446 23.35 16.98 -3.62
N VAL A 447 24.13 16.79 -2.54
CA VAL A 447 23.73 17.11 -1.17
C VAL A 447 24.34 18.45 -0.79
N ARG A 448 23.51 19.37 -0.30
CA ARG A 448 23.88 20.77 -0.03
C ARG A 448 23.63 21.15 1.43
N PRO A 449 24.23 22.24 1.92
CA PRO A 449 23.87 22.80 3.23
C PRO A 449 22.36 23.04 3.34
N GLY A 450 21.75 22.59 4.43
CA GLY A 450 20.32 22.64 4.68
C GLY A 450 19.57 21.33 4.38
N ASP A 451 20.21 20.39 3.67
CA ASP A 451 19.61 19.08 3.43
C ASP A 451 19.66 18.19 4.69
N THR A 452 18.66 17.33 4.82
CA THR A 452 18.68 16.21 5.76
C THR A 452 18.82 14.91 4.97
N MET A 453 19.88 14.16 5.22
CA MET A 453 20.11 12.85 4.63
C MET A 453 19.48 11.76 5.50
N LEU A 454 18.71 10.86 4.88
CA LEU A 454 18.28 9.61 5.46
C LEU A 454 19.20 8.50 4.94
N LEU A 455 19.91 7.86 5.87
CA LEU A 455 20.96 6.87 5.61
C LEU A 455 20.38 5.48 5.81
N LYS A 456 19.89 4.85 4.73
CA LYS A 456 19.30 3.51 4.78
C LYS A 456 20.39 2.48 4.46
N MET A 457 20.55 1.49 5.35
CA MET A 457 21.43 0.34 5.15
C MET A 457 20.67 -0.96 5.36
N GLU A 458 20.84 -1.90 4.46
CA GLU A 458 20.19 -3.22 4.49
C GLU A 458 21.23 -4.32 4.30
N LEU A 459 21.20 -5.36 5.15
CA LEU A 459 22.05 -6.54 4.99
C LEU A 459 21.69 -7.28 3.71
N SER A 460 22.66 -7.53 2.85
CA SER A 460 22.50 -8.35 1.63
C SER A 460 22.61 -9.85 1.93
N ALA A 461 23.31 -10.21 3.01
CA ALA A 461 23.48 -11.56 3.50
C ALA A 461 23.76 -11.55 5.02
N PRO A 462 23.50 -12.65 5.74
CA PRO A 462 23.90 -12.77 7.14
C PRO A 462 25.39 -12.57 7.34
N ILE A 463 25.80 -11.88 8.42
CA ILE A 463 27.19 -11.65 8.77
C ILE A 463 27.89 -13.00 9.00
N ARG A 464 29.01 -13.24 8.30
CA ARG A 464 29.80 -14.48 8.42
C ARG A 464 31.27 -14.17 8.61
N ARG A 465 31.90 -14.73 9.64
CA ARG A 465 33.33 -14.54 9.96
C ARG A 465 33.73 -13.08 10.06
N GLY A 466 32.85 -12.21 10.56
CA GLY A 466 33.06 -10.78 10.63
C GLY A 466 32.89 -10.03 9.30
N ILE A 467 32.60 -10.71 8.19
CA ILE A 467 32.30 -10.06 6.90
C ILE A 467 30.84 -9.64 6.88
N CYS A 468 30.60 -8.38 6.60
CA CYS A 468 29.30 -7.75 6.52
C CYS A 468 29.09 -7.14 5.12
N GLU A 469 28.08 -7.59 4.41
CA GLU A 469 27.67 -7.09 3.09
C GLU A 469 26.35 -6.34 3.21
N MET A 470 26.33 -5.08 2.80
CA MET A 470 25.17 -4.21 2.92
C MET A 470 24.93 -3.41 1.66
N LYS A 471 23.66 -3.17 1.35
CA LYS A 471 23.23 -2.19 0.38
C LYS A 471 22.89 -0.89 1.08
N GLY A 472 23.54 0.21 0.65
CA GLY A 472 23.35 1.55 1.19
C GLY A 472 22.61 2.46 0.21
N THR A 473 21.68 3.28 0.74
CA THR A 473 20.99 4.32 -0.02
C THR A 473 20.86 5.59 0.82
N VAL A 474 21.33 6.71 0.29
CA VAL A 474 21.12 8.04 0.86
C VAL A 474 19.94 8.69 0.18
N TYR A 475 19.00 9.18 0.98
CA TYR A 475 17.87 9.98 0.48
C TYR A 475 17.97 11.42 0.97
N VAL A 476 17.57 12.37 0.11
CA VAL A 476 17.30 13.77 0.45
C VAL A 476 15.87 14.08 -0.02
N GLY A 477 14.99 14.37 0.92
CA GLY A 477 13.55 14.35 0.65
C GLY A 477 13.13 12.96 0.15
N ASN A 478 12.38 12.92 -0.95
CA ASN A 478 11.92 11.67 -1.57
C ASN A 478 12.84 11.16 -2.70
N LYS A 479 14.04 11.72 -2.85
CA LYS A 479 14.95 11.38 -3.95
C LYS A 479 16.20 10.66 -3.44
N VAL A 480 16.66 9.68 -4.21
CA VAL A 480 17.93 9.01 -3.98
C VAL A 480 19.07 9.96 -4.34
N ALA A 481 19.91 10.32 -3.37
CA ALA A 481 21.11 11.09 -3.59
C ALA A 481 22.30 10.18 -3.95
N THR A 482 22.48 9.08 -3.20
CA THR A 482 23.59 8.14 -3.40
C THR A 482 23.13 6.71 -3.16
N GLU A 483 23.65 5.77 -3.92
CA GLU A 483 23.50 4.33 -3.67
C GLU A 483 24.85 3.63 -3.83
N ALA A 484 25.10 2.60 -3.01
CA ALA A 484 26.30 1.77 -3.10
C ALA A 484 26.10 0.42 -2.41
N ASP A 485 26.87 -0.58 -2.84
CA ASP A 485 27.02 -1.85 -2.15
C ASP A 485 28.35 -1.81 -1.35
N LEU A 486 28.28 -2.04 -0.04
CA LEU A 486 29.39 -1.92 0.88
C LEU A 486 29.73 -3.27 1.50
N VAL A 487 31.01 -3.61 1.50
CA VAL A 487 31.53 -4.78 2.22
C VAL A 487 32.53 -4.31 3.26
N ALA A 488 32.29 -4.70 4.51
CA ALA A 488 33.15 -4.35 5.64
C ALA A 488 33.54 -5.58 6.47
N HIS A 489 34.68 -5.50 7.14
CA HIS A 489 35.13 -6.46 8.13
C HIS A 489 34.97 -5.89 9.53
N ILE A 490 34.27 -6.60 10.40
CA ILE A 490 34.06 -6.24 11.80
C ILE A 490 35.03 -7.03 12.65
N VAL A 491 35.87 -6.32 13.40
CA VAL A 491 36.95 -6.91 14.22
C VAL A 491 36.72 -6.56 15.68
N LYS A 492 36.63 -7.58 16.54
CA LYS A 492 36.52 -7.36 17.99
C LYS A 492 37.83 -6.90 18.56
N ARG A 493 37.85 -5.82 19.34
CA ARG A 493 39.08 -5.22 19.93
C ARG A 493 39.79 -6.07 20.98
N SER A 494 39.37 -7.30 21.19
CA SER A 494 40.00 -8.19 22.18
C SER A 494 41.49 -8.53 21.93
N TRP A 495 42.03 -8.11 20.81
CA TRP A 495 43.44 -8.39 20.42
C TRP A 495 44.47 -7.45 21.05
N VAL A 496 44.13 -6.20 21.33
CA VAL A 496 45.10 -5.22 21.88
C VAL A 496 45.48 -5.60 23.30
N SER A 497 44.57 -6.10 24.12
CA SER A 497 44.88 -6.55 25.48
C SER A 497 45.72 -7.85 25.50
N LYS A 498 45.54 -8.76 24.53
CA LYS A 498 46.34 -9.99 24.41
C LYS A 498 47.77 -9.71 23.90
N ILE A 499 47.91 -8.74 22.99
CA ILE A 499 49.25 -8.34 22.53
C ILE A 499 50.00 -7.65 23.67
N ILE A 500 49.38 -6.73 24.41
CA ILE A 500 50.01 -6.08 25.57
C ILE A 500 50.36 -7.11 26.67
N SER A 501 49.49 -8.10 26.92
CA SER A 501 49.77 -9.16 27.89
C SER A 501 50.80 -10.18 27.41
N ALA A 502 50.94 -10.40 26.11
CA ALA A 502 51.98 -11.30 25.54
C ALA A 502 53.37 -10.68 25.52
N PHE A 503 53.47 -9.35 25.54
CA PHE A 503 54.76 -8.61 25.60
C PHE A 503 55.14 -8.18 27.01
N HIS A 504 54.41 -8.57 28.06
CA HIS A 504 54.83 -8.31 29.46
C HIS A 504 55.58 -9.53 30.01
N PRO A 505 56.91 -9.45 30.17
CA PRO A 505 57.63 -10.45 30.96
C PRO A 505 57.15 -10.35 32.41
N LYS A 506 56.91 -11.48 33.03
CA LYS A 506 56.50 -11.61 34.44
C LYS A 506 57.39 -10.74 35.31
N GLY A 507 56.91 -9.67 35.91
CA GLY A 507 57.54 -9.10 37.09
C GLY A 507 57.76 -7.61 37.16
N VAL A 508 57.15 -6.75 36.37
CA VAL A 508 57.24 -5.30 36.61
C VAL A 508 55.85 -4.70 36.69
N PHE A 509 55.44 -4.36 37.91
CA PHE A 509 54.27 -3.54 38.17
C PHE A 509 54.66 -2.07 37.96
N PHE A 510 54.02 -1.38 36.98
CA PHE A 510 54.01 0.08 36.95
C PHE A 510 52.76 0.58 37.64
N GLU A 511 52.87 1.36 38.67
CA GLU A 511 51.76 2.12 39.27
C GLU A 511 51.29 3.19 38.28
N PRO A 512 49.95 3.47 38.18
CA PRO A 512 49.42 4.44 37.23
C PRO A 512 49.76 5.91 37.52
N SER A 513 50.55 6.20 38.56
CA SER A 513 50.85 7.55 39.03
C SER A 513 52.02 8.25 38.28
N GLU A 514 52.76 7.55 37.39
CA GLU A 514 53.92 8.16 36.74
C GLU A 514 53.82 8.35 35.22
N ALA A 515 52.66 8.14 34.62
CA ALA A 515 52.45 8.43 33.20
C ALA A 515 51.96 9.87 33.01
N HIS A 516 52.85 10.83 32.83
CA HIS A 516 52.46 12.17 32.40
C HIS A 516 52.05 12.16 30.92
N PHE A 517 50.76 12.25 30.66
CA PHE A 517 50.22 12.53 29.33
C PHE A 517 50.20 14.04 29.08
N SER A 518 51.10 14.54 28.23
CA SER A 518 50.99 15.89 27.69
C SER A 518 50.53 15.82 26.24
N ALA A 519 49.25 16.03 25.97
CA ALA A 519 48.75 16.25 24.63
C ALA A 519 48.78 17.77 24.35
N ARG A 520 49.59 18.21 23.39
CA ARG A 520 49.42 19.55 22.79
C ARG A 520 48.40 19.46 21.66
N TYR A 521 47.46 20.35 21.69
CA TYR A 521 46.48 20.54 20.62
C TYR A 521 47.18 20.85 19.30
N GLY A 522 47.01 19.99 18.28
CA GLY A 522 47.45 20.28 16.91
C GLY A 522 48.41 19.31 16.24
N ASP A 523 48.87 18.23 16.91
CA ASP A 523 49.82 17.30 16.31
C ASP A 523 49.14 15.99 15.86
N PRO A 524 49.17 15.61 14.56
CA PRO A 524 48.52 14.41 14.05
C PRO A 524 49.27 13.10 14.32
N TYR A 525 50.43 13.14 15.04
CA TYR A 525 51.21 11.95 15.31
C TYR A 525 51.39 11.74 16.82
N MET A 526 50.94 10.63 17.33
CA MET A 526 51.15 10.18 18.69
C MET A 526 52.54 9.52 18.80
N PHE A 527 53.53 10.23 19.38
CA PHE A 527 54.82 9.65 19.70
C PHE A 527 54.76 9.00 21.09
N ILE A 528 55.01 7.70 21.15
CA ILE A 528 55.29 7.01 22.39
C ILE A 528 56.77 7.23 22.69
N LYS A 529 57.08 8.00 23.75
CA LYS A 529 58.48 8.16 24.22
C LYS A 529 58.86 6.90 25.00
N VAL A 530 59.73 6.09 24.42
CA VAL A 530 60.30 4.92 25.06
C VAL A 530 61.55 5.35 25.75
N PRO A 531 61.85 4.93 27.02
CA PRO A 531 63.07 5.26 27.70
C PRO A 531 64.31 4.75 26.93
N PRO A 532 65.48 5.47 27.00
CA PRO A 532 66.68 5.05 26.31
C PRO A 532 67.22 3.74 26.90
N GLY A 533 67.27 2.70 26.05
CA GLY A 533 67.79 1.39 26.42
C GLY A 533 67.00 0.19 25.95
N THR A 534 65.83 0.37 25.27
CA THR A 534 65.04 -0.73 24.74
C THR A 534 65.36 -0.99 23.27
N CYS A 535 66.13 -2.05 22.99
CA CYS A 535 66.33 -2.57 21.63
C CYS A 535 65.07 -3.39 21.19
N PHE A 536 64.51 -3.08 20.01
CA PHE A 536 63.59 -3.96 19.31
C PHE A 536 64.41 -4.93 18.45
N PHE A 537 64.07 -6.20 18.62
CA PHE A 537 64.34 -7.23 17.61
C PHE A 537 62.99 -7.64 17.00
#